data_77621b5a0ba2daaf65c9964e9e917667
#
_entry.id   77621b5a0ba2daaf65c9964e9e917667
#
_cell.length_a   1.000
_cell.length_b   1.000
_cell.length_c   1.000
_cell.angle_alpha   90.00
_cell.angle_beta   90.00
_cell.angle_gamma   90.00
#
_symmetry.space_group_name_H-M   'P 1'
#
loop_
_entity.id
_entity.type
_entity.pdbx_description
1 polymer ?
#
loop_
_entity_poly.entity_id
_entity_poly.type
_entity_poly.pdbx_seq_one_letter_code
_entity_poly.pdbx_strand_id
1 'polypeptide(L)'
;MGSDLNITKQLQDYILKYGLKLHPIQKEIINHNLSLGDIKRMQISISQCQFLHLIIKVSKIRKVLEIGTFTGLSTLSMSLALPDEGEIIALDKDKKTNKIAINFFKKANQNHKIKTIIKPALESLIKIRNEKFDLVFI
;
A
#
# COMPACT_ATOMS: atom_id res chain seq x y z
N MET A 1 34.30 6.37 -5.45
CA MET A 1 33.04 6.67 -6.18
C MET A 1 32.32 5.35 -6.40
N GLY A 2 31.23 5.12 -5.69
CA GLY A 2 30.39 3.94 -5.91
C GLY A 2 29.70 4.06 -7.27
N SER A 3 29.86 3.07 -8.14
CA SER A 3 29.10 2.98 -9.38
C SER A 3 27.64 2.78 -9.00
N ASP A 4 26.76 3.65 -9.50
CA ASP A 4 25.32 3.47 -9.37
C ASP A 4 24.94 2.08 -9.89
N LEU A 5 24.31 1.28 -9.04
CA LEU A 5 23.82 -0.05 -9.41
C LEU A 5 22.65 0.12 -10.38
N ASN A 6 22.89 -0.13 -11.67
CA ASN A 6 21.83 -0.17 -12.65
C ASN A 6 20.91 -1.36 -12.37
N ILE A 7 19.65 -1.09 -12.06
CA ILE A 7 18.65 -2.15 -11.88
C ILE A 7 18.31 -2.72 -13.26
N THR A 8 18.99 -3.81 -13.62
CA THR A 8 18.73 -4.53 -14.87
C THR A 8 17.43 -5.31 -14.79
N LYS A 9 16.87 -5.67 -15.97
CA LYS A 9 15.69 -6.55 -16.02
C LYS A 9 15.93 -7.88 -15.32
N GLN A 10 17.13 -8.46 -15.47
CA GLN A 10 17.52 -9.70 -14.81
C GLN A 10 17.45 -9.59 -13.27
N LEU A 11 17.93 -8.47 -12.72
CA LEU A 11 17.86 -8.21 -11.29
C LEU A 11 16.42 -8.03 -10.82
N GLN A 12 15.58 -7.32 -11.59
CA GLN A 12 14.15 -7.20 -11.30
C GLN A 12 13.46 -8.56 -11.29
N ASP A 13 13.71 -9.40 -12.32
CA ASP A 13 13.13 -10.73 -12.41
C ASP A 13 13.58 -11.62 -11.24
N TYR A 14 14.84 -11.51 -10.81
CA TYR A 14 15.35 -12.20 -9.63
C TYR A 14 14.62 -11.77 -8.34
N ILE A 15 14.48 -10.46 -8.12
CA ILE A 15 13.75 -9.92 -6.95
C ILE A 15 12.30 -10.40 -6.94
N LEU A 16 11.62 -10.38 -8.08
CA LEU A 16 10.23 -10.83 -8.18
C LEU A 16 10.08 -12.34 -7.97
N LYS A 17 11.05 -13.13 -8.43
CA LYS A 17 11.03 -14.58 -8.32
C LYS A 17 11.29 -15.08 -6.90
N TYR A 18 12.24 -14.46 -6.20
CA TYR A 18 12.72 -14.91 -4.89
C TYR A 18 12.25 -14.05 -3.71
N GLY A 19 11.61 -12.93 -3.98
CA GLY A 19 11.01 -12.09 -2.96
C GLY A 19 9.71 -12.66 -2.38
N LEU A 20 9.06 -11.87 -1.53
CA LEU A 20 7.79 -12.23 -0.92
C LEU A 20 6.71 -12.46 -1.97
N LYS A 21 6.04 -13.60 -1.89
CA LYS A 21 4.91 -13.91 -2.79
C LYS A 21 3.73 -12.99 -2.48
N LEU A 22 3.18 -12.39 -3.54
CA LEU A 22 2.00 -11.56 -3.41
C LEU A 22 0.76 -12.39 -3.02
N HIS A 23 -0.06 -11.82 -2.15
CA HIS A 23 -1.39 -12.33 -1.87
C HIS A 23 -2.25 -12.37 -3.14
N PRO A 24 -3.18 -13.32 -3.32
CA PRO A 24 -4.05 -13.38 -4.50
C PRO A 24 -4.76 -12.05 -4.81
N ILE A 25 -5.27 -11.36 -3.81
CA ILE A 25 -5.96 -10.07 -4.01
C ILE A 25 -5.01 -8.94 -4.44
N GLN A 26 -3.74 -8.96 -4.05
CA GLN A 26 -2.76 -8.00 -4.60
C GLN A 26 -2.58 -8.21 -6.11
N LYS A 27 -2.59 -9.46 -6.58
CA LYS A 27 -2.53 -9.78 -8.02
C LYS A 27 -3.81 -9.31 -8.73
N GLU A 28 -4.98 -9.45 -8.11
CA GLU A 28 -6.23 -8.91 -8.66
C GLU A 28 -6.18 -7.40 -8.81
N ILE A 29 -5.66 -6.66 -7.81
CA ILE A 29 -5.48 -5.19 -7.88
C ILE A 29 -4.57 -4.83 -9.06
N ILE A 30 -3.42 -5.49 -9.18
CA ILE A 30 -2.47 -5.24 -10.25
C ILE A 30 -3.12 -5.47 -11.63
N ASN A 31 -3.83 -6.59 -11.79
CA ASN A 31 -4.54 -6.89 -13.04
C ASN A 31 -5.64 -5.88 -13.35
N HIS A 32 -6.40 -5.47 -12.34
CA HIS A 32 -7.38 -4.39 -12.49
C HIS A 32 -6.73 -3.10 -12.97
N ASN A 33 -5.60 -2.71 -12.37
CA ASN A 33 -4.90 -1.48 -12.71
C ASN A 33 -4.34 -1.47 -14.13
N LEU A 34 -4.05 -2.63 -14.74
CA LEU A 34 -3.64 -2.71 -16.13
C LEU A 34 -4.71 -2.16 -17.09
N SER A 35 -5.99 -2.23 -16.71
CA SER A 35 -7.11 -1.71 -17.51
C SER A 35 -7.34 -0.20 -17.36
N LEU A 36 -6.64 0.48 -16.45
CA LEU A 36 -6.88 1.89 -16.11
C LEU A 36 -6.11 2.89 -16.97
N GLY A 37 -5.48 2.44 -18.06
CA GLY A 37 -4.69 3.32 -18.93
C GLY A 37 -3.52 4.00 -18.20
N ASP A 38 -3.30 5.28 -18.45
CA ASP A 38 -2.14 6.01 -17.91
C ASP A 38 -2.15 6.18 -16.39
N ILE A 39 -3.31 6.15 -15.75
CA ILE A 39 -3.39 6.31 -14.29
C ILE A 39 -2.83 5.10 -13.54
N LYS A 40 -2.62 3.95 -14.20
CA LYS A 40 -1.93 2.79 -13.60
C LYS A 40 -0.55 3.12 -13.03
N ARG A 41 0.12 4.17 -13.53
CA ARG A 41 1.41 4.65 -13.03
C ARG A 41 1.37 5.14 -11.57
N MET A 42 0.18 5.38 -11.02
CA MET A 42 0.00 5.73 -9.60
C MET A 42 0.16 4.51 -8.68
N GLN A 43 0.19 3.31 -9.23
CA GLN A 43 0.43 2.09 -8.48
C GLN A 43 1.91 1.97 -8.09
N ILE A 44 2.17 1.57 -6.85
CA ILE A 44 3.53 1.21 -6.41
C ILE A 44 4.00 -0.09 -7.09
N SER A 45 5.32 -0.29 -7.15
CA SER A 45 5.90 -1.53 -7.69
C SER A 45 5.73 -2.71 -6.72
N ILE A 46 5.87 -3.93 -7.26
CA ILE A 46 5.83 -5.16 -6.45
C ILE A 46 6.97 -5.18 -5.42
N SER A 47 8.16 -4.68 -5.80
CA SER A 47 9.30 -4.59 -4.87
C SER A 47 9.04 -3.60 -3.74
N GLN A 48 8.33 -2.50 -3.99
CA GLN A 48 7.88 -1.59 -2.92
C GLN A 48 6.85 -2.26 -1.99
N CYS A 49 5.92 -3.06 -2.53
CA CYS A 49 5.00 -3.85 -1.70
C CYS A 49 5.77 -4.78 -0.75
N GLN A 50 6.78 -5.48 -1.29
CA GLN A 50 7.62 -6.41 -0.52
C GLN A 50 8.43 -5.67 0.56
N PHE A 51 9.00 -4.53 0.20
CA PHE A 51 9.78 -3.69 1.14
C PHE A 51 8.91 -3.16 2.29
N LEU A 52 7.73 -2.61 1.99
CA LEU A 52 6.78 -2.15 3.01
C LEU A 52 6.38 -3.28 3.96
N HIS A 53 6.08 -4.46 3.40
CA HIS A 53 5.77 -5.65 4.21
C HIS A 53 6.92 -6.02 5.16
N LEU A 54 8.14 -6.05 4.65
CA LEU A 54 9.34 -6.37 5.44
C LEU A 54 9.55 -5.35 6.56
N ILE A 55 9.54 -4.06 6.25
CA ILE A 55 9.76 -2.98 7.22
C ILE A 55 8.73 -3.05 8.35
N ILE A 56 7.45 -3.25 8.03
CA ILE A 56 6.40 -3.37 9.04
C ILE A 56 6.67 -4.54 9.98
N LYS A 57 7.05 -5.70 9.44
CA LYS A 57 7.34 -6.89 10.26
C LYS A 57 8.57 -6.70 11.16
N VAL A 58 9.68 -6.22 10.59
CA VAL A 58 10.95 -6.07 11.31
C VAL A 58 10.88 -4.98 12.37
N SER A 59 10.24 -3.85 12.06
CA SER A 59 10.10 -2.72 12.98
C SER A 59 8.90 -2.85 13.93
N LYS A 60 8.15 -3.95 13.86
CA LYS A 60 6.96 -4.20 14.71
C LYS A 60 5.95 -3.06 14.69
N ILE A 61 5.76 -2.47 13.51
CA ILE A 61 4.83 -1.36 13.29
C ILE A 61 3.41 -1.82 13.55
N ARG A 62 2.61 -0.98 14.22
CA ARG A 62 1.23 -1.25 14.57
C ARG A 62 0.25 -0.22 13.99
N LYS A 63 0.69 1.02 13.79
CA LYS A 63 -0.17 2.11 13.30
C LYS A 63 0.48 2.85 12.13
N VAL A 64 -0.21 2.87 11.00
CA VAL A 64 0.26 3.45 9.74
C VAL A 64 -0.66 4.57 9.29
N LEU A 65 -0.08 5.67 8.82
CA LEU A 65 -0.76 6.68 8.02
C LEU A 65 -0.33 6.54 6.57
N GLU A 66 -1.30 6.42 5.67
CA GLU A 66 -1.05 6.46 4.23
C GLU A 66 -1.72 7.68 3.59
N ILE A 67 -0.99 8.39 2.74
CA ILE A 67 -1.51 9.52 1.96
C ILE A 67 -1.42 9.16 0.48
N GLY A 68 -2.57 8.88 -0.12
CA GLY A 68 -2.68 8.37 -1.49
C GLY A 68 -2.94 6.86 -1.51
N THR A 69 -4.21 6.48 -1.46
CA THR A 69 -4.63 5.06 -1.44
C THR A 69 -4.75 4.48 -2.84
N PHE A 70 -5.18 5.28 -3.82
CA PHE A 70 -5.49 4.83 -5.19
C PHE A 70 -6.43 3.61 -5.17
N THR A 71 -6.04 2.48 -5.76
CA THR A 71 -6.78 1.21 -5.75
C THR A 71 -6.39 0.28 -4.62
N GLY A 72 -5.53 0.72 -3.70
CA GLY A 72 -5.26 0.08 -2.42
C GLY A 72 -4.14 -0.96 -2.42
N LEU A 73 -3.24 -0.99 -3.42
CA LEU A 73 -2.18 -2.00 -3.45
C LEU A 73 -1.18 -1.84 -2.29
N SER A 74 -0.72 -0.61 -2.04
CA SER A 74 0.17 -0.29 -0.90
C SER A 74 -0.54 -0.53 0.43
N THR A 75 -1.77 -0.04 0.57
CA THR A 75 -2.60 -0.21 1.77
C THR A 75 -2.76 -1.69 2.11
N LEU A 76 -3.12 -2.51 1.12
CA LEU A 76 -3.28 -3.96 1.32
C LEU A 76 -1.95 -4.62 1.69
N SER A 77 -0.85 -4.23 1.03
CA SER A 77 0.49 -4.76 1.34
C SER A 77 0.89 -4.51 2.79
N MET A 78 0.61 -3.30 3.29
CA MET A 78 0.88 -2.92 4.66
C MET A 78 -0.05 -3.63 5.65
N SER A 79 -1.35 -3.72 5.34
CA SER A 79 -2.33 -4.37 6.22
C SER A 79 -2.06 -5.86 6.43
N LEU A 80 -1.60 -6.56 5.38
CA LEU A 80 -1.20 -7.97 5.45
C LEU A 80 0.04 -8.19 6.34
N ALA A 81 0.87 -7.16 6.52
CA ALA A 81 2.05 -7.22 7.37
C ALA A 81 1.76 -6.85 8.83
N LEU A 82 0.75 -6.03 9.07
CA LEU A 82 0.36 -5.60 10.42
C LEU A 82 -0.15 -6.76 11.27
N PRO A 83 0.05 -6.72 12.60
CA PRO A 83 -0.61 -7.64 13.52
C PRO A 83 -2.14 -7.45 13.48
N ASP A 84 -2.89 -8.36 14.12
CA ASP A 84 -4.36 -8.32 14.07
C ASP A 84 -4.96 -7.05 14.68
N GLU A 85 -4.32 -6.48 15.69
CA GLU A 85 -4.72 -5.20 16.30
C GLU A 85 -4.07 -3.98 15.64
N GLY A 86 -3.39 -4.17 14.50
CA GLY A 86 -2.78 -3.07 13.74
C GLY A 86 -3.81 -2.26 12.99
N GLU A 87 -3.52 -0.98 12.76
CA GLU A 87 -4.41 -0.03 12.10
C GLU A 87 -3.71 0.72 10.97
N ILE A 88 -4.43 0.93 9.88
CA ILE A 88 -4.05 1.86 8.81
C ILE A 88 -5.12 2.94 8.68
N ILE A 89 -4.70 4.20 8.76
CA ILE A 89 -5.53 5.33 8.31
C ILE A 89 -5.07 5.70 6.90
N ALA A 90 -5.93 5.45 5.91
CA ALA A 90 -5.64 5.67 4.50
C ALA A 90 -6.44 6.87 3.97
N LEU A 91 -5.72 7.89 3.52
CA LEU A 91 -6.29 9.14 3.02
C LEU A 91 -6.24 9.18 1.49
N ASP A 92 -7.37 9.50 0.87
CA ASP A 92 -7.43 9.79 -0.56
C ASP A 92 -8.62 10.70 -0.86
N LYS A 93 -8.53 11.51 -1.92
CA LYS A 93 -9.61 12.38 -2.36
C LYS A 93 -10.54 11.74 -3.39
N ASP A 94 -10.11 10.70 -4.09
CA ASP A 94 -10.85 10.08 -5.19
C ASP A 94 -11.80 9.00 -4.67
N LYS A 95 -13.10 9.27 -4.79
CA LYS A 95 -14.17 8.35 -4.37
C LYS A 95 -14.23 7.08 -5.23
N LYS A 96 -13.89 7.17 -6.52
CA LYS A 96 -14.02 6.03 -7.45
C LYS A 96 -12.97 4.98 -7.15
N THR A 97 -11.71 5.38 -7.10
CA THR A 97 -10.60 4.47 -6.79
C THR A 97 -10.71 3.92 -5.37
N ASN A 98 -11.13 4.73 -4.39
CA ASN A 98 -11.36 4.26 -3.02
C ASN A 98 -12.46 3.21 -2.90
N LYS A 99 -13.57 3.35 -3.64
CA LYS A 99 -14.62 2.33 -3.67
C LYS A 99 -14.07 0.98 -4.16
N ILE A 100 -13.19 1.01 -5.16
CA ILE A 100 -12.51 -0.18 -5.67
C ILE A 100 -11.58 -0.75 -4.60
N ALA A 101 -10.75 0.08 -3.97
CA ALA A 101 -9.84 -0.31 -2.91
C ALA A 101 -10.58 -1.01 -1.75
N ILE A 102 -11.66 -0.41 -1.24
CA ILE A 102 -12.48 -0.99 -0.16
C ILE A 102 -13.02 -2.38 -0.53
N ASN A 103 -13.43 -2.59 -1.77
CA ASN A 103 -13.88 -3.91 -2.22
C ASN A 103 -12.73 -4.95 -2.16
N PHE A 104 -11.53 -4.58 -2.57
CA PHE A 104 -10.36 -5.44 -2.47
C PHE A 104 -9.97 -5.72 -1.00
N PHE A 105 -10.06 -4.72 -0.12
CA PHE A 105 -9.79 -4.92 1.31
C PHE A 105 -10.76 -5.92 1.94
N LYS A 106 -12.04 -5.86 1.58
CA LYS A 106 -13.06 -6.82 2.01
C LYS A 106 -12.76 -8.24 1.49
N LYS A 107 -12.45 -8.38 0.20
CA LYS A 107 -12.07 -9.66 -0.40
C LYS A 107 -10.85 -10.30 0.28
N ALA A 108 -9.91 -9.47 0.75
CA ALA A 108 -8.72 -9.93 1.46
C ALA A 108 -8.93 -10.11 2.97
N ASN A 109 -10.14 -9.90 3.51
CA ASN A 109 -10.44 -9.90 4.94
C ASN A 109 -9.56 -8.93 5.75
N GLN A 110 -9.16 -7.80 5.17
CA GLN A 110 -8.29 -6.79 5.81
C GLN A 110 -9.03 -5.49 6.15
N ASN A 111 -10.30 -5.37 5.80
CA ASN A 111 -11.08 -4.15 6.01
C ASN A 111 -11.23 -3.75 7.49
N HIS A 112 -11.08 -4.68 8.42
CA HIS A 112 -11.13 -4.39 9.86
C HIS A 112 -9.91 -3.61 10.36
N LYS A 113 -8.76 -3.69 9.67
CA LYS A 113 -7.53 -2.95 9.97
C LYS A 113 -7.45 -1.59 9.27
N ILE A 114 -8.30 -1.34 8.26
CA ILE A 114 -8.14 -0.22 7.33
C ILE A 114 -9.29 0.76 7.48
N LYS A 115 -8.97 1.97 7.94
CA LYS A 115 -9.89 3.10 8.00
C LYS A 115 -9.59 4.07 6.85
N THR A 116 -10.52 4.18 5.91
CA THR A 116 -10.37 5.11 4.76
C THR A 116 -11.05 6.44 5.04
N ILE A 117 -10.37 7.55 4.72
CA ILE A 117 -10.94 8.91 4.79
C ILE A 117 -10.87 9.52 3.39
N ILE A 118 -12.04 9.74 2.80
CA ILE A 118 -12.15 10.21 1.41
C ILE A 118 -12.35 11.73 1.42
N LYS A 119 -11.24 12.46 1.51
CA LYS A 119 -11.14 13.93 1.52
C LYS A 119 -9.74 14.36 1.09
N PRO A 120 -9.54 15.64 0.71
CA PRO A 120 -8.20 16.19 0.58
C PRO A 120 -7.35 15.91 1.82
N ALA A 121 -6.09 15.51 1.62
CA ALA A 121 -5.22 15.06 2.70
C ALA A 121 -5.05 16.13 3.79
N LEU A 122 -4.88 17.39 3.43
CA LEU A 122 -4.72 18.49 4.39
C LEU A 122 -5.92 18.63 5.35
N GLU A 123 -7.13 18.50 4.83
CA GLU A 123 -8.35 18.53 5.67
C GLU A 123 -8.42 17.35 6.63
N SER A 124 -7.99 16.18 6.16
CA SER A 124 -7.99 14.95 6.95
C SER A 124 -6.93 15.00 8.04
N LEU A 125 -5.73 15.49 7.72
CA LEU A 125 -4.60 15.63 8.66
C LEU A 125 -4.93 16.53 9.85
N ILE A 126 -5.68 17.63 9.61
CA ILE A 126 -6.14 18.51 10.70
C ILE A 126 -6.97 17.73 11.73
N LYS A 127 -7.80 16.79 11.27
CA LYS A 127 -8.69 16.00 12.16
C LYS A 127 -7.93 14.95 12.96
N ILE A 128 -6.85 14.42 12.43
CA ILE A 128 -6.03 13.38 13.05
C ILE A 128 -4.70 13.91 13.61
N ARG A 129 -4.56 15.23 13.75
CA ARG A 129 -3.30 15.89 14.18
C ARG A 129 -2.75 15.43 15.53
N ASN A 130 -3.60 14.87 16.40
CA ASN A 130 -3.19 14.37 17.71
C ASN A 130 -2.89 12.86 17.69
N GLU A 131 -3.09 12.20 16.56
CA GLU A 131 -2.77 10.78 16.39
C GLU A 131 -1.26 10.60 16.23
N LYS A 132 -0.76 9.49 16.77
CA LYS A 132 0.65 9.10 16.57
C LYS A 132 0.71 7.90 15.64
N PHE A 133 1.68 7.88 14.77
CA PHE A 133 1.89 6.82 13.80
C PHE A 133 3.31 6.28 13.91
N ASP A 134 3.46 4.98 13.72
CA ASP A 134 4.78 4.33 13.68
C ASP A 134 5.40 4.47 12.30
N LEU A 135 4.57 4.56 11.25
CA LEU A 135 4.98 4.72 9.85
C LEU A 135 4.04 5.70 9.14
N VAL A 136 4.62 6.58 8.36
CA VAL A 136 3.90 7.42 7.38
C VAL A 136 4.39 7.08 5.98
N PHE A 137 3.47 6.75 5.08
CA PHE A 137 3.73 6.46 3.66
C PHE A 137 2.97 7.46 2.78
N ILE A 138 3.68 8.10 1.83
CA ILE A 138 3.15 9.14 0.94
C ILE A 138 3.43 8.76 -0.51
#